data_8db6cd3e635a4ab2df8ad906b06f54d5
#
_entry.id   8db6cd3e635a4ab2df8ad906b06f54d5
#
_cell.length_a   1.000
_cell.length_b   1.000
_cell.length_c   1.000
_cell.angle_alpha   90.00
_cell.angle_beta   90.00
_cell.angle_gamma   90.00
#
_symmetry.space_group_name_H-M   'P 1'
#
loop_
_entity.id
_entity.type
_entity.pdbx_description
1 polymer ?
#
loop_
_entity_poly.entity_id
_entity_poly.type
_entity_poly.pdbx_seq_one_letter_code
_entity_poly.pdbx_strand_id
1 'polypeptide(L)'
;MKFLIDAQLPPALKFVFSSRGYEVCHTLDLPLKNDTPDHEIVALAAREAYIVITKDKDFYNSFVLKHQPEKLILVRVGNIRIKDLKAIFENNFDKLLHLLNYKDLVIVGIDKIDIHI
;
A
#
# COMPACT_ATOMS: atom_id res chain seq x y z
N MET A 1 -12.97 1.97 0.49
CA MET A 1 -11.50 2.13 0.61
C MET A 1 -10.88 2.26 -0.77
N LYS A 2 -9.90 3.14 -0.89
CA LYS A 2 -9.17 3.39 -2.13
C LYS A 2 -7.68 3.17 -1.85
N PHE A 3 -6.96 2.61 -2.81
CA PHE A 3 -5.56 2.21 -2.63
C PHE A 3 -4.64 2.87 -3.66
N LEU A 4 -3.47 3.31 -3.22
CA LEU A 4 -2.43 3.87 -4.06
C LEU A 4 -1.16 3.06 -3.88
N ILE A 5 -0.72 2.39 -4.95
CA ILE A 5 0.46 1.52 -4.93
C ILE A 5 1.69 2.29 -5.41
N ASP A 6 2.74 2.28 -4.59
CA ASP A 6 3.98 2.98 -4.86
C ASP A 6 4.83 2.27 -5.93
N ALA A 7 5.74 3.05 -6.52
CA ALA A 7 6.59 2.69 -7.65
C ALA A 7 7.41 1.41 -7.47
N GLN A 8 7.82 1.10 -6.24
CA GLN A 8 8.65 -0.07 -5.96
C GLN A 8 7.88 -1.39 -6.03
N LEU A 9 6.56 -1.33 -6.10
CA LEU A 9 5.71 -2.50 -6.21
C LEU A 9 5.22 -2.65 -7.66
N PRO A 10 4.97 -3.88 -8.12
CA PRO A 10 4.56 -4.09 -9.50
C PRO A 10 3.14 -3.57 -9.77
N PRO A 11 2.89 -2.93 -10.94
CA PRO A 11 1.55 -2.49 -11.31
C PRO A 11 0.51 -3.61 -11.34
N ALA A 12 0.95 -4.84 -11.60
CA ALA A 12 0.06 -6.01 -11.62
C ALA A 12 -0.64 -6.26 -10.27
N LEU A 13 -0.09 -5.73 -9.18
CA LEU A 13 -0.71 -5.84 -7.86
C LEU A 13 -2.09 -5.15 -7.82
N LYS A 14 -2.33 -4.18 -8.69
CA LYS A 14 -3.64 -3.52 -8.79
C LYS A 14 -4.78 -4.52 -8.98
N PHE A 15 -4.55 -5.59 -9.73
CA PHE A 15 -5.61 -6.52 -10.07
C PHE A 15 -6.16 -7.28 -8.87
N VAL A 16 -5.36 -7.44 -7.82
CA VAL A 16 -5.84 -8.06 -6.57
C VAL A 16 -6.97 -7.22 -5.96
N PHE A 17 -6.83 -5.90 -6.02
CA PHE A 17 -7.81 -4.97 -5.45
C PHE A 17 -8.98 -4.72 -6.40
N SER A 18 -8.68 -4.45 -7.66
CA SER A 18 -9.72 -4.14 -8.65
C SER A 18 -10.65 -5.30 -8.92
N SER A 19 -10.13 -6.54 -8.91
CA SER A 19 -10.96 -7.74 -9.09
C SER A 19 -11.98 -7.94 -7.98
N ARG A 20 -11.77 -7.30 -6.84
CA ARG A 20 -12.68 -7.35 -5.69
C ARG A 20 -13.53 -6.08 -5.55
N GLY A 21 -13.53 -5.23 -6.58
CA GLY A 21 -14.37 -4.04 -6.64
C GLY A 21 -13.81 -2.81 -5.92
N TYR A 22 -12.55 -2.81 -5.53
CA TYR A 22 -11.93 -1.66 -4.87
C TYR A 22 -11.24 -0.74 -5.87
N GLU A 23 -11.35 0.57 -5.63
CA GLU A 23 -10.63 1.55 -6.42
C GLU A 23 -9.15 1.49 -6.06
N VAL A 24 -8.29 1.40 -7.06
CA VAL A 24 -6.84 1.28 -6.87
C VAL A 24 -6.12 1.94 -8.05
N CYS A 25 -5.03 2.64 -7.74
CA CYS A 25 -4.11 3.11 -8.78
C CYS A 25 -2.67 2.79 -8.37
N HIS A 26 -1.79 2.84 -9.36
CA HIS A 26 -0.35 2.73 -9.17
C HIS A 26 0.26 4.08 -9.54
N THR A 27 1.44 4.40 -9.02
CA THR A 27 2.08 5.68 -9.38
C THR A 27 2.29 5.84 -10.88
N LEU A 28 2.41 4.74 -11.64
CA LEU A 28 2.46 4.80 -13.11
C LEU A 28 1.20 5.45 -13.73
N ASP A 29 0.09 5.45 -13.01
CA ASP A 29 -1.17 6.03 -13.47
C ASP A 29 -1.23 7.55 -13.20
N LEU A 30 -0.24 8.10 -12.48
CA LEU A 30 -0.17 9.52 -12.15
C LEU A 30 0.57 10.31 -13.24
N PRO A 31 0.39 11.64 -13.31
CA PRO A 31 1.05 12.46 -14.34
C PRO A 31 2.57 12.33 -14.37
N LEU A 32 3.21 12.27 -13.21
CA LEU A 32 4.67 12.11 -13.12
C LEU A 32 5.10 10.66 -13.06
N LYS A 33 4.15 9.73 -13.12
CA LYS A 33 4.39 8.28 -13.08
C LYS A 33 5.25 7.91 -11.86
N ASN A 34 6.25 7.02 -12.07
CA ASN A 34 7.11 6.57 -10.97
C ASN A 34 8.08 7.65 -10.48
N ASP A 35 8.14 8.79 -11.14
CA ASP A 35 8.93 9.94 -10.67
C ASP A 35 8.14 10.84 -9.71
N THR A 36 6.92 10.46 -9.35
CA THR A 36 6.10 11.21 -8.41
C THR A 36 6.79 11.23 -7.04
N PRO A 37 7.14 12.44 -6.51
CA PRO A 37 7.81 12.53 -5.21
C PRO A 37 6.91 12.06 -4.06
N ASP A 38 7.54 11.57 -2.99
CA ASP A 38 6.81 11.07 -1.82
C ASP A 38 5.84 12.10 -1.24
N HIS A 39 6.25 13.37 -1.18
CA HIS A 39 5.37 14.41 -0.63
C HIS A 39 4.12 14.63 -1.48
N GLU A 40 4.19 14.42 -2.79
CA GLU A 40 3.02 14.50 -3.66
C GLU A 40 2.11 13.30 -3.49
N ILE A 41 2.69 12.11 -3.25
CA ILE A 41 1.91 10.90 -2.96
C ILE A 41 1.15 11.07 -1.65
N VAL A 42 1.81 11.60 -0.62
CA VAL A 42 1.19 11.87 0.67
C VAL A 42 0.06 12.89 0.53
N ALA A 43 0.30 13.98 -0.21
CA ALA A 43 -0.71 15.00 -0.44
C ALA A 43 -1.92 14.46 -1.20
N LEU A 44 -1.69 13.65 -2.22
CA LEU A 44 -2.76 13.01 -2.99
C LEU A 44 -3.56 12.05 -2.10
N ALA A 45 -2.86 11.26 -1.29
CA ALA A 45 -3.51 10.32 -0.39
C ALA A 45 -4.42 11.04 0.61
N ALA A 46 -3.96 12.18 1.15
CA ALA A 46 -4.77 12.98 2.08
C ALA A 46 -5.99 13.57 1.37
N ARG A 47 -5.80 14.13 0.17
CA ARG A 47 -6.87 14.79 -0.56
C ARG A 47 -7.95 13.82 -1.05
N GLU A 48 -7.54 12.63 -1.50
CA GLU A 48 -8.44 11.66 -2.12
C GLU A 48 -8.75 10.46 -1.21
N ALA A 49 -8.24 10.47 0.03
CA ALA A 49 -8.43 9.38 1.00
C ALA A 49 -7.88 8.03 0.52
N TYR A 50 -6.71 8.02 -0.09
CA TYR A 50 -6.03 6.79 -0.47
C TYR A 50 -5.29 6.16 0.70
N ILE A 51 -5.30 4.83 0.74
CA ILE A 51 -4.40 4.04 1.59
C ILE A 51 -3.17 3.74 0.75
N VAL A 52 -2.00 4.17 1.23
CA VAL A 52 -0.74 3.97 0.49
C VAL A 52 -0.17 2.59 0.76
N ILE A 53 0.24 1.90 -0.31
CA ILE A 53 0.90 0.59 -0.24
C ILE A 53 2.32 0.76 -0.77
N THR A 54 3.31 0.48 0.06
CA THR A 54 4.72 0.73 -0.28
C THR A 54 5.65 -0.28 0.36
N LYS A 55 6.85 -0.42 -0.24
CA LYS A 55 7.99 -1.13 0.36
C LYS A 55 9.00 -0.15 0.98
N ASP A 56 8.81 1.15 0.78
CA ASP A 56 9.78 2.17 1.13
C ASP A 56 9.67 2.57 2.60
N LYS A 57 10.77 2.44 3.33
CA LYS A 57 10.84 2.81 4.74
C LYS A 57 10.63 4.31 4.97
N ASP A 58 10.86 5.14 3.96
CA ASP A 58 10.65 6.58 4.09
C ASP A 58 9.19 6.90 4.41
N PHE A 59 8.25 6.17 3.81
CA PHE A 59 6.83 6.32 4.15
C PHE A 59 6.54 5.85 5.57
N TYR A 60 7.19 4.76 6.00
CA TYR A 60 7.06 4.28 7.37
C TYR A 60 7.56 5.34 8.35
N ASN A 61 8.73 5.92 8.11
CA ASN A 61 9.30 6.97 8.95
C ASN A 61 8.41 8.20 9.01
N SER A 62 7.87 8.61 7.87
CA SER A 62 6.94 9.73 7.79
C SER A 62 5.66 9.46 8.59
N PHE A 63 5.16 8.23 8.52
CA PHE A 63 4.00 7.81 9.28
C PHE A 63 4.26 7.89 10.79
N VAL A 64 5.40 7.36 11.24
CA VAL A 64 5.77 7.37 12.66
C VAL A 64 5.94 8.78 13.20
N LEU A 65 6.59 9.66 12.42
CA LEU A 65 6.90 11.02 12.87
C LEU A 65 5.73 11.99 12.73
N LYS A 66 4.93 11.85 11.67
CA LYS A 66 3.91 12.84 11.30
C LYS A 66 2.53 12.27 11.08
N HIS A 67 2.37 10.96 11.20
CA HIS A 67 1.14 10.24 10.84
C HIS A 67 0.72 10.53 9.39
N GLN A 68 1.67 10.56 8.49
CA GLN A 68 1.47 10.79 7.05
C GLN A 68 2.21 9.74 6.23
N PRO A 69 1.51 9.02 5.34
CA PRO A 69 0.07 9.12 5.02
C PRO A 69 -0.79 8.67 6.20
N GLU A 70 -2.08 9.01 6.15
CA GLU A 70 -2.99 8.69 7.26
C GLU A 70 -3.14 7.20 7.49
N LYS A 71 -3.21 6.41 6.39
CA LYS A 71 -3.22 4.95 6.45
C LYS A 71 -2.15 4.39 5.51
N LEU A 72 -1.41 3.42 6.01
CA LEU A 72 -0.25 2.86 5.33
C LEU A 72 -0.24 1.34 5.41
N ILE A 73 0.01 0.69 4.27
CA ILE A 73 0.35 -0.72 4.20
C ILE A 73 1.82 -0.80 3.81
N LEU A 74 2.65 -1.27 4.73
CA LEU A 74 4.08 -1.45 4.49
C LEU A 74 4.34 -2.91 4.12
N VAL A 75 4.94 -3.15 2.95
CA VAL A 75 5.22 -4.49 2.45
C VAL A 75 6.67 -4.86 2.79
N ARG A 76 6.85 -5.93 3.56
CA ARG A 76 8.16 -6.44 4.00
C ARG A 76 8.34 -7.88 3.59
N VAL A 77 8.52 -8.11 2.30
CA VAL A 77 8.65 -9.46 1.77
C VAL A 77 9.97 -9.70 1.03
N GLY A 78 10.83 -8.68 0.95
CA GLY A 78 12.07 -8.78 0.20
C GLY A 78 11.82 -8.94 -1.30
N ASN A 79 12.79 -9.55 -1.99
CA ASN A 79 12.68 -9.80 -3.42
C ASN A 79 11.99 -11.13 -3.67
N ILE A 80 10.71 -11.07 -4.06
CA ILE A 80 9.93 -12.26 -4.41
C ILE A 80 9.30 -12.04 -5.79
N ARG A 81 8.86 -13.13 -6.39
CA ARG A 81 8.17 -13.06 -7.69
C ARG A 81 6.83 -12.35 -7.55
N ILE A 82 6.40 -11.70 -8.64
CA ILE A 82 5.10 -11.02 -8.68
C ILE A 82 3.97 -11.99 -8.31
N LYS A 83 4.03 -13.22 -8.82
CA LYS A 83 3.06 -14.26 -8.52
C LYS A 83 2.93 -14.50 -7.01
N ASP A 84 4.06 -14.57 -6.31
CA ASP A 84 4.08 -14.86 -4.87
C ASP A 84 3.59 -13.65 -4.07
N LEU A 85 3.96 -12.44 -4.50
CA LEU A 85 3.47 -11.21 -3.89
C LEU A 85 1.96 -11.11 -4.00
N LYS A 86 1.41 -11.36 -5.19
CA LYS A 86 -0.03 -11.35 -5.40
C LYS A 86 -0.73 -12.38 -4.52
N ALA A 87 -0.15 -13.58 -4.40
CA ALA A 87 -0.71 -14.65 -3.57
C ALA A 87 -0.80 -14.24 -2.10
N ILE A 88 0.22 -13.56 -1.57
CA ILE A 88 0.20 -13.07 -0.19
C ILE A 88 -1.00 -12.15 0.03
N PHE A 89 -1.21 -11.19 -0.87
CA PHE A 89 -2.34 -10.27 -0.77
C PHE A 89 -3.69 -10.98 -0.95
N GLU A 90 -3.79 -11.88 -1.93
CA GLU A 90 -5.03 -12.62 -2.18
C GLU A 90 -5.42 -13.52 -1.00
N ASN A 91 -4.45 -14.25 -0.44
CA ASN A 91 -4.69 -15.17 0.66
C ASN A 91 -5.03 -14.48 1.98
N ASN A 92 -4.66 -13.22 2.13
CA ASN A 92 -4.86 -12.46 3.36
C ASN A 92 -5.76 -11.24 3.17
N PHE A 93 -6.46 -11.16 2.05
CA PHE A 93 -7.18 -9.96 1.66
C PHE A 93 -8.25 -9.54 2.68
N ASP A 94 -9.08 -10.49 3.09
CA ASP A 94 -10.15 -10.20 4.04
C ASP A 94 -9.61 -9.76 5.40
N LYS A 95 -8.54 -10.42 5.86
CA LYS A 95 -7.87 -10.04 7.10
C LYS A 95 -7.28 -8.63 6.99
N LEU A 96 -6.64 -8.32 5.85
CA LEU A 96 -6.06 -7.02 5.60
C LEU A 96 -7.10 -5.91 5.68
N LEU A 97 -8.24 -6.09 5.00
CA LEU A 97 -9.31 -5.10 5.01
C LEU A 97 -9.92 -4.96 6.40
N HIS A 98 -10.08 -6.07 7.12
CA HIS A 98 -10.59 -6.03 8.49
C HIS A 98 -9.68 -5.19 9.40
N LEU A 99 -8.37 -5.42 9.31
CA LEU A 99 -7.40 -4.68 10.11
C LEU A 99 -7.38 -3.19 9.78
N LEU A 100 -7.56 -2.82 8.52
CA LEU A 100 -7.58 -1.42 8.09
C LEU A 100 -8.76 -0.63 8.64
N ASN A 101 -9.80 -1.29 9.12
CA ASN A 101 -10.91 -0.63 9.80
C ASN A 101 -10.54 -0.14 11.19
N TYR A 102 -9.50 -0.73 11.80
CA TYR A 102 -9.11 -0.44 13.18
C TYR A 102 -7.73 0.15 13.32
N LYS A 103 -6.85 -0.06 12.34
CA LYS A 103 -5.45 0.34 12.40
C LYS A 103 -5.08 1.18 11.20
N ASP A 104 -4.18 2.13 11.43
CA ASP A 104 -3.69 3.02 10.39
C ASP A 104 -2.41 2.51 9.76
N LEU A 105 -1.70 1.59 10.41
CA LEU A 105 -0.52 0.95 9.86
C LEU A 105 -0.66 -0.56 9.93
N VAL A 106 -0.54 -1.20 8.76
CA VAL A 106 -0.51 -2.67 8.65
C VAL A 106 0.76 -3.06 7.92
N ILE A 107 1.48 -4.04 8.46
CA ILE A 107 2.69 -4.56 7.84
C ILE A 107 2.39 -5.93 7.25
N VAL A 108 2.65 -6.07 5.94
CA VAL A 108 2.45 -7.33 5.22
C VAL A 108 3.79 -8.02 5.06
N GLY A 109 3.96 -9.17 5.71
CA GLY A 109 5.13 -10.03 5.59
C GLY A 109 4.84 -11.27 4.76
N ILE A 110 5.84 -12.15 4.63
CA ILE A 110 5.71 -13.36 3.83
C ILE A 110 4.65 -14.30 4.41
N ASP A 111 4.68 -14.51 5.72
CA ASP A 111 3.83 -15.51 6.39
C ASP A 111 2.71 -14.91 7.21
N LYS A 112 2.70 -13.59 7.39
CA LYS A 112 1.72 -12.98 8.28
C LYS A 112 1.51 -11.50 7.99
N ILE A 113 0.39 -11.00 8.50
CA ILE A 113 0.08 -9.58 8.51
C ILE A 113 0.19 -9.11 9.95
N ASP A 114 1.04 -8.11 10.19
CA ASP A 114 1.24 -7.51 11.49
C ASP A 114 0.57 -6.14 11.58
N ILE A 115 0.20 -5.79 12.81
CA ILE A 115 -0.35 -4.49 13.12
C ILE A 115 0.68 -3.71 13.92
N HIS A 116 0.91 -2.45 13.51
CA HIS A 116 1.67 -1.50 14.32
C HIS A 116 0.75 -0.39 14.79
N ILE A 117 0.92 -0.05 16.04
CA ILE A 117 0.18 1.05 16.65
C ILE A 117 1.00 2.31 16.57
#